data_9f9a61010319d614b8ae1df2c0cef013
#
_entry.id   9f9a61010319d614b8ae1df2c0cef013
#
_cell.length_a   1.000
_cell.length_b   1.000
_cell.length_c   1.000
_cell.angle_alpha   90.00
_cell.angle_beta   90.00
_cell.angle_gamma   90.00
#
_symmetry.space_group_name_H-M   'P 1'
#
loop_
_entity.id
_entity.type
_entity.pdbx_description
1 polymer ?
#
loop_
_entity_poly.entity_id
_entity_poly.type
_entity_poly.pdbx_seq_one_letter_code
_entity_poly.pdbx_strand_id
1 'polypeptide(L)'
;MKPATMANFLDDCASWASSLRSNKDNIGIFLFSGHGIGVGFDRRVLTLEDFGKFEVAPFQGSVSLDNIYAGLAPNERSPEIARKQFYFIDAGSGEWPIPDHLERNATHIFPVGFTSVRDDREASLFFASAPGGFAYAKADELTLFVRALLSCLNGQGAELSRGQAGYAPNSWVVTSASLTSGLQAKAKADQEGTGLPVSFVTNGSIGSAVLHECPTAPIVPVSVRSEDAPKEFHLEIVSLEGDDDHVPIPQYYDGSTSPKFTIDLPAGMYRFRVRIAGREKFRSSQFVFVQPPEIIFPI
;
A
#
# COMPACT_ATOMS: atom_id res chain seq x y z
N MET A 1 16.49 2.78 20.87
CA MET A 1 16.35 3.29 19.49
C MET A 1 17.24 4.51 19.39
N LYS A 2 17.98 4.70 18.28
CA LYS A 2 18.76 5.92 18.07
C LYS A 2 17.80 7.08 17.72
N PRO A 3 18.05 8.33 18.16
CA PRO A 3 17.28 9.47 17.70
C PRO A 3 17.47 9.70 16.19
N ALA A 4 16.43 10.13 15.50
CA ALA A 4 16.44 10.36 14.05
C ALA A 4 17.08 11.71 13.69
N THR A 5 18.31 11.95 14.15
CA THR A 5 19.10 13.15 13.81
C THR A 5 19.77 13.00 12.46
N MET A 6 20.17 14.11 11.84
CA MET A 6 20.91 14.11 10.56
C MET A 6 22.15 13.22 10.60
N ALA A 7 22.93 13.27 11.67
CA ALA A 7 24.15 12.46 11.80
C ALA A 7 23.83 10.95 11.77
N ASN A 8 22.88 10.50 12.58
CA ASN A 8 22.48 9.10 12.62
C ASN A 8 21.84 8.65 11.29
N PHE A 9 21.05 9.52 10.67
CA PHE A 9 20.42 9.25 9.39
C PHE A 9 21.46 9.06 8.26
N LEU A 10 22.50 9.89 8.22
CA LEU A 10 23.58 9.77 7.25
C LEU A 10 24.34 8.45 7.40
N ASP A 11 24.68 8.05 8.64
CA ASP A 11 25.38 6.80 8.91
C ASP A 11 24.54 5.58 8.48
N ASP A 12 23.25 5.57 8.85
CA ASP A 12 22.35 4.47 8.52
C ASP A 12 22.07 4.41 7.00
N CYS A 13 21.91 5.56 6.33
CA CYS A 13 21.78 5.62 4.87
C CYS A 13 23.02 5.15 4.13
N ALA A 14 24.23 5.47 4.63
CA ALA A 14 25.47 5.02 4.02
C ALA A 14 25.60 3.49 4.08
N SER A 15 25.27 2.90 5.23
CA SER A 15 25.25 1.45 5.42
C SER A 15 24.21 0.77 4.53
N TRP A 16 22.98 1.30 4.50
CA TRP A 16 21.90 0.78 3.66
C TRP A 16 22.24 0.87 2.16
N ALA A 17 22.75 2.02 1.70
CA ALA A 17 23.17 2.20 0.31
C ALA A 17 24.29 1.23 -0.09
N SER A 18 25.24 0.95 0.82
CA SER A 18 26.29 -0.05 0.60
C SER A 18 25.68 -1.44 0.36
N SER A 19 24.71 -1.83 1.18
CA SER A 19 24.00 -3.11 1.04
C SER A 19 23.22 -3.18 -0.28
N LEU A 20 22.56 -2.09 -0.70
CA LEU A 20 21.86 -2.05 -1.98
C LEU A 20 22.79 -2.17 -3.19
N ARG A 21 24.00 -1.62 -3.09
CA ARG A 21 25.01 -1.64 -4.17
C ARG A 21 25.72 -2.99 -4.32
N SER A 22 25.55 -3.90 -3.37
CA SER A 22 26.27 -5.18 -3.35
C SER A 22 25.69 -6.22 -4.33
N ASN A 23 24.41 -6.14 -4.65
CA ASN A 23 23.72 -7.10 -5.53
C ASN A 23 22.42 -6.51 -6.10
N LYS A 24 22.29 -6.57 -7.42
CA LYS A 24 21.09 -6.11 -8.16
C LYS A 24 19.79 -6.86 -7.79
N ASP A 25 19.91 -8.08 -7.29
CA ASP A 25 18.78 -8.92 -6.90
C ASP A 25 18.29 -8.64 -5.46
N ASN A 26 19.01 -7.81 -4.71
CA ASN A 26 18.55 -7.32 -3.41
C ASN A 26 17.23 -6.54 -3.55
N ILE A 27 16.44 -6.56 -2.49
CA ILE A 27 15.24 -5.74 -2.35
C ILE A 27 15.55 -4.61 -1.38
N GLY A 28 15.43 -3.36 -1.84
CA GLY A 28 15.57 -2.17 -1.01
C GLY A 28 14.24 -1.73 -0.43
N ILE A 29 14.17 -1.57 0.87
CA ILE A 29 12.99 -1.01 1.54
C ILE A 29 13.42 0.22 2.33
N PHE A 30 12.81 1.36 2.02
CA PHE A 30 12.93 2.60 2.77
C PHE A 30 11.60 2.93 3.41
N LEU A 31 11.55 2.99 4.73
CA LEU A 31 10.37 3.39 5.49
C LEU A 31 10.68 4.66 6.27
N PHE A 32 9.89 5.69 6.07
CA PHE A 32 9.93 6.91 6.85
C PHE A 32 8.56 7.18 7.46
N SER A 33 8.50 7.37 8.77
CA SER A 33 7.29 7.84 9.47
C SER A 33 7.67 9.07 10.29
N GLY A 34 6.98 10.19 10.03
CA GLY A 34 7.32 11.45 10.67
C GLY A 34 6.64 12.65 9.99
N HIS A 35 7.35 13.77 9.96
CA HIS A 35 6.86 14.97 9.30
C HIS A 35 7.54 15.19 7.95
N GLY A 36 6.76 15.68 6.99
CA GLY A 36 7.25 16.06 5.68
C GLY A 36 6.78 17.46 5.31
N ILE A 37 7.52 18.08 4.41
CA ILE A 37 7.21 19.42 3.88
C ILE A 37 7.16 19.31 2.35
N GLY A 38 6.09 19.82 1.74
CA GLY A 38 6.02 20.06 0.32
C GLY A 38 6.84 21.32 -0.04
N VAL A 39 7.78 21.17 -0.97
CA VAL A 39 8.56 22.29 -1.50
C VAL A 39 8.21 22.45 -2.97
N GLY A 40 7.27 23.35 -3.27
CA GLY A 40 6.71 23.45 -4.60
C GLY A 40 5.74 22.31 -4.93
N PHE A 41 5.52 22.02 -6.20
CA PHE A 41 4.44 21.14 -6.65
C PHE A 41 4.74 19.65 -6.48
N ASP A 42 6.00 19.23 -6.57
CA ASP A 42 6.41 17.81 -6.70
C ASP A 42 7.52 17.37 -5.75
N ARG A 43 8.23 18.30 -5.11
CA ARG A 43 9.35 17.97 -4.22
C ARG A 43 8.93 17.75 -2.79
N ARG A 44 9.45 16.69 -2.17
CA ARG A 44 9.19 16.35 -0.77
C ARG A 44 10.47 16.34 0.04
N VAL A 45 10.36 16.98 1.20
CA VAL A 45 11.41 17.07 2.21
C VAL A 45 10.96 16.30 3.43
N LEU A 46 11.80 15.40 3.91
CA LEU A 46 11.58 14.65 5.14
C LEU A 46 12.30 15.36 6.28
N THR A 47 11.59 15.67 7.37
CA THR A 47 12.17 16.39 8.51
C THR A 47 12.59 15.40 9.60
N LEU A 48 13.80 15.59 10.13
CA LEU A 48 14.38 14.79 11.18
C LEU A 48 14.19 15.46 12.56
N GLU A 49 14.59 14.80 13.64
CA GLU A 49 14.41 15.32 15.01
C GLU A 49 15.16 16.63 15.30
N ASP A 50 16.19 16.92 14.52
CA ASP A 50 17.00 18.14 14.61
C ASP A 50 16.56 19.23 13.62
N PHE A 51 15.46 19.01 12.87
CA PHE A 51 14.87 20.04 12.02
C PHE A 51 14.46 21.27 12.82
N GLY A 52 14.76 22.46 12.29
CA GLY A 52 14.41 23.73 12.91
C GLY A 52 15.25 24.12 14.14
N LYS A 53 16.25 23.32 14.54
CA LYS A 53 17.17 23.68 15.64
C LYS A 53 18.17 24.76 15.26
N PHE A 54 18.33 25.03 13.98
CA PHE A 54 19.28 26.03 13.45
C PHE A 54 18.52 27.22 12.89
N GLU A 55 18.60 28.39 13.55
CA GLU A 55 17.91 29.60 13.12
C GLU A 55 18.26 30.04 11.69
N VAL A 56 19.55 29.93 11.34
CA VAL A 56 20.08 30.40 10.03
C VAL A 56 19.90 29.38 8.92
N ALA A 57 19.75 28.09 9.25
CA ALA A 57 19.63 26.99 8.29
C ALA A 57 18.54 26.00 8.74
N PRO A 58 17.27 26.40 8.76
CA PRO A 58 16.20 25.57 9.33
C PRO A 58 16.04 24.23 8.63
N PHE A 59 16.42 24.12 7.36
CA PHE A 59 16.40 22.84 6.60
C PHE A 59 17.60 21.93 6.84
N GLN A 60 18.56 22.31 7.67
CA GLN A 60 19.76 21.49 7.93
C GLN A 60 19.40 20.11 8.53
N GLY A 61 18.33 20.03 9.34
CA GLY A 61 17.79 18.78 9.89
C GLY A 61 16.76 18.11 8.98
N SER A 62 16.87 18.26 7.67
CA SER A 62 15.94 17.66 6.72
C SER A 62 16.65 17.09 5.50
N VAL A 63 16.03 16.12 4.83
CA VAL A 63 16.59 15.45 3.66
C VAL A 63 15.63 15.52 2.48
N SER A 64 16.19 15.64 1.27
CA SER A 64 15.45 15.60 0.02
C SER A 64 15.15 14.14 -0.33
N LEU A 65 13.86 13.78 -0.39
CA LEU A 65 13.44 12.46 -0.84
C LEU A 65 13.85 12.20 -2.30
N ASP A 66 13.75 13.22 -3.17
CA ASP A 66 14.14 13.10 -4.57
C ASP A 66 15.64 12.81 -4.72
N ASN A 67 16.46 13.39 -3.84
CA ASN A 67 17.90 13.09 -3.82
C ASN A 67 18.17 11.65 -3.38
N ILE A 68 17.43 11.13 -2.38
CA ILE A 68 17.53 9.73 -1.98
C ILE A 68 17.15 8.82 -3.14
N TYR A 69 16.01 9.07 -3.75
CA TYR A 69 15.50 8.28 -4.87
C TYR A 69 16.44 8.29 -6.08
N ALA A 70 16.87 9.48 -6.52
CA ALA A 70 17.77 9.64 -7.66
C ALA A 70 19.18 9.12 -7.38
N GLY A 71 19.69 9.31 -6.16
CA GLY A 71 21.05 8.89 -5.78
C GLY A 71 21.24 7.38 -5.65
N LEU A 72 20.12 6.64 -5.60
CA LEU A 72 20.11 5.17 -5.59
C LEU A 72 19.74 4.58 -6.96
N ALA A 73 19.77 5.40 -8.03
CA ALA A 73 19.67 4.91 -9.40
C ALA A 73 20.96 4.21 -9.86
N PRO A 74 20.87 3.26 -10.80
CA PRO A 74 22.04 2.68 -11.45
C PRO A 74 22.91 3.76 -12.09
N ASN A 75 24.22 3.63 -11.91
CA ASN A 75 25.19 4.53 -12.50
C ASN A 75 26.54 3.81 -12.69
N GLU A 76 27.50 4.46 -13.32
CA GLU A 76 28.81 3.86 -13.64
C GLU A 76 29.55 3.37 -12.39
N ARG A 77 29.32 3.98 -11.22
CA ARG A 77 29.96 3.60 -9.93
C ARG A 77 29.19 2.52 -9.19
N SER A 78 27.94 2.32 -9.53
CA SER A 78 27.03 1.37 -8.86
C SER A 78 26.14 0.66 -9.87
N PRO A 79 26.72 -0.09 -10.84
CA PRO A 79 25.96 -0.77 -11.88
C PRO A 79 25.12 -1.94 -11.33
N GLU A 80 25.56 -2.53 -10.20
CA GLU A 80 24.90 -3.68 -9.55
C GLU A 80 23.97 -3.27 -8.40
N ILE A 81 23.55 -2.01 -8.33
CA ILE A 81 22.59 -1.58 -7.31
C ILE A 81 21.24 -2.32 -7.46
N ALA A 82 20.60 -2.58 -6.34
CA ALA A 82 19.31 -3.28 -6.25
C ALA A 82 18.28 -2.71 -7.25
N ARG A 83 17.66 -3.60 -8.04
CA ARG A 83 16.66 -3.21 -9.05
C ARG A 83 15.25 -3.12 -8.50
N LYS A 84 14.99 -3.70 -7.35
CA LYS A 84 13.69 -3.64 -6.66
C LYS A 84 13.82 -2.74 -5.44
N GLN A 85 13.16 -1.57 -5.47
CA GLN A 85 13.25 -0.58 -4.41
C GLN A 85 11.86 -0.06 -4.05
N PHE A 86 11.52 -0.06 -2.77
CA PHE A 86 10.22 0.35 -2.27
C PHE A 86 10.38 1.43 -1.21
N TYR A 87 9.70 2.55 -1.39
CA TYR A 87 9.76 3.71 -0.51
C TYR A 87 8.39 3.95 0.08
N PHE A 88 8.25 3.77 1.38
CA PHE A 88 7.03 4.02 2.14
C PHE A 88 7.19 5.29 2.95
N ILE A 89 6.42 6.32 2.62
CA ILE A 89 6.54 7.66 3.18
C ILE A 89 5.26 7.99 3.94
N ASP A 90 5.27 7.70 5.23
CA ASP A 90 4.21 8.03 6.16
C ASP A 90 4.44 9.42 6.75
N ALA A 91 4.22 10.43 5.92
CA ALA A 91 4.40 11.83 6.28
C ALA A 91 3.40 12.69 5.52
N GLY A 92 2.91 13.72 6.19
CA GLY A 92 2.18 14.80 5.53
C GLY A 92 3.11 15.60 4.61
N SER A 93 2.55 16.38 3.71
CA SER A 93 3.29 17.26 2.80
C SER A 93 2.78 18.71 2.88
N GLY A 94 2.35 19.12 4.08
CA GLY A 94 1.90 20.49 4.33
C GLY A 94 2.99 21.52 4.05
N GLU A 95 2.58 22.75 3.74
CA GLU A 95 3.53 23.86 3.59
C GLU A 95 4.05 24.29 4.96
N TRP A 96 5.35 24.58 5.02
CA TRP A 96 5.98 25.16 6.20
C TRP A 96 6.14 26.67 6.01
N PRO A 97 5.66 27.50 6.94
CA PRO A 97 5.80 28.95 6.86
C PRO A 97 7.26 29.35 7.12
N ILE A 98 8.06 29.41 6.07
CA ILE A 98 9.46 29.85 6.14
C ILE A 98 9.54 31.26 5.53
N PRO A 99 10.23 32.17 6.20
CA PRO A 99 10.53 33.48 5.63
C PRO A 99 11.20 33.37 4.27
N ASP A 100 10.80 34.22 3.32
CA ASP A 100 11.25 34.15 1.92
C ASP A 100 12.75 34.35 1.74
N HIS A 101 13.44 34.94 2.74
CA HIS A 101 14.89 35.16 2.70
C HIS A 101 15.71 33.96 3.18
N LEU A 102 15.05 32.89 3.68
CA LEU A 102 15.76 31.68 4.11
C LEU A 102 15.81 30.65 2.98
N GLU A 103 16.94 30.03 2.87
CA GLU A 103 17.16 28.92 1.91
C GLU A 103 16.26 27.73 2.25
N ARG A 104 15.46 27.30 1.27
CA ARG A 104 14.54 26.16 1.42
C ARG A 104 15.15 24.85 0.85
N ASN A 105 16.45 24.71 1.00
CA ASN A 105 17.18 23.56 0.43
C ASN A 105 17.36 22.47 1.49
N ALA A 106 16.66 21.36 1.31
CA ALA A 106 16.91 20.15 2.09
C ALA A 106 18.29 19.57 1.78
N THR A 107 18.87 18.85 2.73
CA THR A 107 20.16 18.20 2.56
C THR A 107 20.10 17.15 1.46
N HIS A 108 21.04 17.23 0.52
CA HIS A 108 21.30 16.20 -0.48
C HIS A 108 22.38 15.26 0.08
N ILE A 109 22.03 13.99 0.25
CA ILE A 109 22.92 12.99 0.86
C ILE A 109 23.66 12.15 -0.17
N PHE A 110 23.14 12.05 -1.39
CA PHE A 110 23.79 11.31 -2.47
C PHE A 110 24.23 12.25 -3.60
N PRO A 111 25.42 12.02 -4.18
CA PRO A 111 25.80 12.71 -5.39
C PRO A 111 24.92 12.21 -6.55
N VAL A 112 24.16 13.10 -7.14
CA VAL A 112 23.35 12.83 -8.34
C VAL A 112 24.06 13.52 -9.51
N GLY A 113 24.41 12.75 -10.53
CA GLY A 113 25.05 13.26 -11.75
C GLY A 113 24.39 12.69 -12.98
N PHE A 114 24.78 13.21 -14.14
CA PHE A 114 24.40 12.59 -15.40
C PHE A 114 25.06 11.21 -15.50
N THR A 115 24.29 10.22 -15.90
CA THR A 115 24.75 8.86 -16.13
C THR A 115 24.31 8.40 -17.52
N SER A 116 25.15 7.61 -18.17
CA SER A 116 24.80 6.91 -19.42
C SER A 116 24.07 5.60 -19.14
N VAL A 117 24.04 5.16 -17.88
CA VAL A 117 23.38 3.92 -17.47
C VAL A 117 21.86 4.13 -17.42
N ARG A 118 21.14 3.28 -18.11
CA ARG A 118 19.68 3.29 -18.07
C ARG A 118 19.18 2.93 -16.68
N ASP A 119 18.23 3.70 -16.17
CA ASP A 119 17.49 3.32 -14.96
C ASP A 119 16.43 2.28 -15.32
N ASP A 120 16.70 1.04 -14.97
CA ASP A 120 15.85 -0.13 -15.17
C ASP A 120 15.25 -0.66 -13.86
N ARG A 121 15.28 0.16 -12.81
CA ARG A 121 14.69 -0.20 -11.51
C ARG A 121 13.16 -0.27 -11.59
N GLU A 122 12.62 -1.22 -10.86
CA GLU A 122 11.27 -1.11 -10.33
C GLU A 122 11.38 -0.43 -8.96
N ALA A 123 11.15 0.89 -8.94
CA ALA A 123 11.31 1.74 -7.78
C ALA A 123 10.01 2.48 -7.50
N SER A 124 9.24 1.98 -6.55
CA SER A 124 7.90 2.47 -6.23
C SER A 124 7.91 3.30 -4.96
N LEU A 125 7.26 4.47 -5.00
CA LEU A 125 7.08 5.35 -3.85
C LEU A 125 5.60 5.37 -3.45
N PHE A 126 5.34 5.05 -2.20
CA PHE A 126 4.00 5.03 -1.60
C PHE A 126 3.91 6.12 -0.54
N PHE A 127 2.96 7.03 -0.68
CA PHE A 127 2.81 8.20 0.19
C PHE A 127 1.50 8.14 0.96
N ALA A 128 1.56 8.52 2.22
CA ALA A 128 0.39 8.65 3.10
C ALA A 128 -0.55 9.79 2.71
N SER A 129 -0.10 10.73 1.87
CA SER A 129 -0.90 11.88 1.45
C SER A 129 -0.56 12.35 0.04
N ALA A 130 -1.52 12.95 -0.62
CA ALA A 130 -1.29 13.77 -1.82
C ALA A 130 -0.43 15.00 -1.50
N PRO A 131 0.18 15.66 -2.51
CA PRO A 131 0.85 16.95 -2.31
C PRO A 131 -0.07 17.97 -1.63
N GLY A 132 0.43 18.65 -0.59
CA GLY A 132 -0.35 19.57 0.23
C GLY A 132 -1.28 18.90 1.25
N GLY A 133 -1.37 17.58 1.26
CA GLY A 133 -2.24 16.83 2.16
C GLY A 133 -1.58 16.46 3.50
N PHE A 134 -2.38 15.91 4.40
CA PHE A 134 -1.95 15.48 5.73
C PHE A 134 -1.96 13.95 5.84
N ALA A 135 -1.04 13.40 6.62
CA ALA A 135 -1.12 12.05 7.14
C ALA A 135 -1.95 12.05 8.44
N TYR A 136 -2.91 11.15 8.55
CA TYR A 136 -3.84 11.12 9.67
C TYR A 136 -3.52 9.97 10.62
N ALA A 137 -3.54 10.27 11.92
CA ALA A 137 -3.48 9.30 13.00
C ALA A 137 -4.44 9.71 14.12
N LYS A 138 -4.92 8.76 14.91
CA LYS A 138 -5.47 9.03 16.23
C LYS A 138 -4.34 9.00 17.25
N ALA A 139 -4.52 9.67 18.39
CA ALA A 139 -3.55 9.63 19.47
C ALA A 139 -3.30 8.16 19.88
N ASP A 140 -2.02 7.83 20.04
CA ASP A 140 -1.54 6.50 20.43
C ASP A 140 -1.90 5.34 19.47
N GLU A 141 -2.34 5.64 18.25
CA GLU A 141 -2.61 4.66 17.20
C GLU A 141 -1.62 4.81 16.03
N LEU A 142 -1.47 3.74 15.25
CA LEU A 142 -0.80 3.81 13.96
C LEU A 142 -1.55 4.75 13.02
N THR A 143 -0.83 5.40 12.12
CA THR A 143 -1.44 6.21 11.07
C THR A 143 -2.37 5.37 10.18
N LEU A 144 -3.31 6.02 9.49
CA LEU A 144 -4.18 5.35 8.52
C LEU A 144 -3.37 4.66 7.43
N PHE A 145 -2.28 5.30 6.98
CA PHE A 145 -1.39 4.73 5.97
C PHE A 145 -0.69 3.45 6.45
N VAL A 146 -0.09 3.46 7.64
CA VAL A 146 0.60 2.27 8.17
C VAL A 146 -0.39 1.13 8.42
N ARG A 147 -1.59 1.42 8.93
CA ARG A 147 -2.65 0.40 9.07
C ARG A 147 -3.06 -0.20 7.73
N ALA A 148 -3.26 0.65 6.72
CA ALA A 148 -3.59 0.21 5.37
C ALA A 148 -2.46 -0.62 4.75
N LEU A 149 -1.21 -0.18 4.89
CA LEU A 149 -0.03 -0.88 4.41
C LEU A 149 0.09 -2.28 5.02
N LEU A 150 0.01 -2.37 6.36
CA LEU A 150 0.05 -3.66 7.07
C LEU A 150 -1.10 -4.57 6.64
N SER A 151 -2.31 -4.03 6.49
CA SER A 151 -3.47 -4.79 6.01
C SER A 151 -3.25 -5.34 4.60
N CYS A 152 -2.71 -4.52 3.70
CA CYS A 152 -2.39 -4.95 2.34
C CYS A 152 -1.29 -6.01 2.30
N LEU A 153 -0.23 -5.84 3.09
CA LEU A 153 0.84 -6.84 3.21
C LEU A 153 0.35 -8.15 3.84
N ASN A 154 -0.62 -8.09 4.75
CA ASN A 154 -1.28 -9.26 5.32
C ASN A 154 -2.32 -9.91 4.37
N GLY A 155 -2.30 -9.55 3.08
CA GLY A 155 -3.03 -10.23 2.03
C GLY A 155 -4.15 -9.40 1.38
N GLN A 156 -4.63 -8.30 1.98
CA GLN A 156 -5.66 -7.48 1.32
C GLN A 156 -5.15 -6.70 0.11
N GLY A 157 -3.82 -6.65 -0.12
CA GLY A 157 -3.21 -6.17 -1.34
C GLY A 157 -2.64 -7.29 -2.21
N ALA A 158 -3.02 -8.56 -1.97
CA ALA A 158 -2.45 -9.68 -2.71
C ALA A 158 -3.17 -9.94 -4.04
N GLU A 159 -2.45 -10.56 -4.96
CA GLU A 159 -2.93 -11.10 -6.22
C GLU A 159 -2.38 -12.51 -6.45
N LEU A 160 -2.98 -13.27 -7.36
CA LEU A 160 -2.43 -14.57 -7.74
C LEU A 160 -1.14 -14.40 -8.54
N SER A 161 -0.12 -15.13 -8.13
CA SER A 161 1.12 -15.29 -8.92
C SER A 161 0.79 -15.97 -10.25
N ARG A 162 0.95 -15.24 -11.36
CA ARG A 162 0.70 -15.73 -12.70
C ARG A 162 1.95 -16.36 -13.33
N GLY A 163 2.72 -17.11 -12.53
CA GLY A 163 3.97 -17.73 -13.00
C GLY A 163 5.15 -16.76 -13.00
N GLN A 164 5.17 -15.81 -12.09
CA GLN A 164 6.35 -14.97 -11.85
C GLN A 164 7.53 -15.85 -11.43
N ALA A 165 8.70 -15.57 -11.98
CA ALA A 165 9.91 -16.34 -11.71
C ALA A 165 10.21 -16.41 -10.20
N GLY A 166 10.34 -17.62 -9.68
CA GLY A 166 10.63 -17.90 -8.28
C GLY A 166 9.41 -18.11 -7.37
N TYR A 167 8.18 -18.00 -7.89
CA TYR A 167 6.96 -18.22 -7.13
C TYR A 167 6.15 -19.39 -7.69
N ALA A 168 5.53 -20.16 -6.81
CA ALA A 168 4.68 -21.25 -7.23
C ALA A 168 3.47 -20.70 -8.03
N PRO A 169 3.03 -21.39 -9.09
CA PRO A 169 1.76 -21.06 -9.74
C PRO A 169 0.63 -21.08 -8.71
N ASN A 170 -0.22 -20.06 -8.73
CA ASN A 170 -1.34 -19.87 -7.81
C ASN A 170 -0.97 -19.55 -6.35
N SER A 171 0.29 -19.19 -6.04
CA SER A 171 0.57 -18.54 -4.75
C SER A 171 0.01 -17.12 -4.71
N TRP A 172 -0.35 -16.65 -3.54
CA TRP A 172 -0.80 -15.28 -3.31
C TRP A 172 0.39 -14.40 -2.98
N VAL A 173 0.59 -13.35 -3.77
CA VAL A 173 1.72 -12.43 -3.65
C VAL A 173 1.25 -10.99 -3.60
N VAL A 174 1.99 -10.15 -2.88
CA VAL A 174 1.81 -8.70 -2.88
C VAL A 174 2.90 -8.09 -3.76
N THR A 175 2.49 -7.54 -4.89
CA THR A 175 3.37 -6.80 -5.81
C THR A 175 3.21 -5.29 -5.61
N SER A 176 4.09 -4.48 -6.22
CA SER A 176 3.91 -3.03 -6.19
C SER A 176 2.60 -2.59 -6.86
N ALA A 177 2.17 -3.28 -7.90
CA ALA A 177 0.92 -3.00 -8.59
C ALA A 177 -0.31 -3.37 -7.75
N SER A 178 -0.35 -4.58 -7.19
CA SER A 178 -1.46 -5.03 -6.36
C SER A 178 -1.54 -4.26 -5.04
N LEU A 179 -0.39 -3.91 -4.45
CA LEU A 179 -0.31 -3.04 -3.27
C LEU A 179 -0.91 -1.66 -3.54
N THR A 180 -0.61 -1.06 -4.71
CA THR A 180 -1.21 0.23 -5.12
C THR A 180 -2.73 0.14 -5.12
N SER A 181 -3.29 -0.89 -5.74
CA SER A 181 -4.75 -1.11 -5.80
C SER A 181 -5.34 -1.32 -4.41
N GLY A 182 -4.69 -2.12 -3.57
CA GLY A 182 -5.10 -2.35 -2.19
C GLY A 182 -5.10 -1.08 -1.34
N LEU A 183 -4.03 -0.28 -1.42
CA LEU A 183 -3.94 0.98 -0.70
C LEU A 183 -5.02 1.99 -1.14
N GLN A 184 -5.31 2.08 -2.44
CA GLN A 184 -6.39 2.94 -2.96
C GLN A 184 -7.77 2.51 -2.45
N ALA A 185 -8.04 1.20 -2.40
CA ALA A 185 -9.28 0.69 -1.83
C ALA A 185 -9.39 1.01 -0.33
N LYS A 186 -8.29 0.88 0.42
CA LYS A 186 -8.24 1.25 1.84
C LYS A 186 -8.44 2.74 2.07
N ALA A 187 -7.80 3.60 1.27
CA ALA A 187 -7.99 5.04 1.36
C ALA A 187 -9.47 5.43 1.17
N LYS A 188 -10.14 4.82 0.18
CA LYS A 188 -11.56 5.03 -0.05
C LYS A 188 -12.42 4.57 1.14
N ALA A 189 -12.16 3.39 1.68
CA ALA A 189 -12.89 2.87 2.83
C ALA A 189 -12.68 3.75 4.08
N ASP A 190 -11.44 4.19 4.34
CA ASP A 190 -11.12 5.08 5.45
C ASP A 190 -11.78 6.45 5.28
N GLN A 191 -11.83 7.00 4.06
CA GLN A 191 -12.53 8.25 3.75
C GLN A 191 -14.04 8.13 4.02
N GLU A 192 -14.67 7.05 3.56
CA GLU A 192 -16.08 6.77 3.79
C GLU A 192 -16.39 6.58 5.30
N GLY A 193 -15.50 5.91 6.03
CA GLY A 193 -15.68 5.60 7.44
C GLY A 193 -15.39 6.76 8.39
N THR A 194 -14.46 7.65 8.04
CA THR A 194 -14.01 8.74 8.93
C THR A 194 -14.46 10.11 8.49
N GLY A 195 -14.84 10.28 7.22
CA GLY A 195 -15.10 11.60 6.60
C GLY A 195 -13.84 12.45 6.38
N LEU A 196 -12.63 11.93 6.66
CA LEU A 196 -11.37 12.62 6.41
C LEU A 196 -10.97 12.50 4.94
N PRO A 197 -10.32 13.50 4.34
CA PRO A 197 -9.85 13.44 2.95
C PRO A 197 -8.58 12.57 2.84
N VAL A 198 -8.74 11.26 3.01
CA VAL A 198 -7.64 10.28 2.90
C VAL A 198 -7.32 10.02 1.44
N SER A 199 -6.06 10.16 1.05
CA SER A 199 -5.59 9.88 -0.31
C SER A 199 -4.18 9.34 -0.26
N PHE A 200 -4.01 8.05 -0.51
CA PHE A 200 -2.68 7.47 -0.69
C PHE A 200 -2.26 7.59 -2.15
N VAL A 201 -1.01 8.00 -2.36
CA VAL A 201 -0.47 8.28 -3.69
C VAL A 201 0.70 7.33 -3.96
N THR A 202 0.77 6.82 -5.17
CA THR A 202 1.89 5.99 -5.62
C THR A 202 2.54 6.65 -6.82
N ASN A 203 3.87 6.75 -6.80
CA ASN A 203 4.71 7.29 -7.85
C ASN A 203 5.86 6.33 -8.19
N GLY A 204 6.65 6.69 -9.18
CA GLY A 204 7.80 5.91 -9.63
C GLY A 204 7.42 4.77 -10.56
N SER A 205 8.30 3.79 -10.70
CA SER A 205 8.07 2.60 -11.53
C SER A 205 7.28 1.57 -10.74
N ILE A 206 6.05 1.34 -11.16
CA ILE A 206 5.13 0.36 -10.56
C ILE A 206 5.10 -0.86 -11.48
N GLY A 207 5.28 -2.06 -10.93
CA GLY A 207 5.30 -3.26 -11.73
C GLY A 207 4.97 -4.51 -10.92
N SER A 208 5.61 -5.62 -11.27
CA SER A 208 5.34 -6.95 -10.74
C SER A 208 6.35 -7.42 -9.69
N ALA A 209 7.25 -6.54 -9.21
CA ALA A 209 8.16 -6.93 -8.14
C ALA A 209 7.38 -7.33 -6.89
N VAL A 210 7.65 -8.53 -6.42
CA VAL A 210 7.00 -9.10 -5.24
C VAL A 210 7.68 -8.57 -3.98
N LEU A 211 6.88 -7.98 -3.10
CA LEU A 211 7.30 -7.58 -1.75
C LEU A 211 7.11 -8.70 -0.74
N HIS A 212 6.03 -9.45 -0.88
CA HIS A 212 5.62 -10.44 0.11
C HIS A 212 4.86 -11.57 -0.55
N GLU A 213 5.10 -12.80 -0.10
CA GLU A 213 4.32 -13.99 -0.44
C GLU A 213 3.43 -14.35 0.74
N CYS A 214 2.13 -14.44 0.52
CA CYS A 214 1.19 -14.81 1.56
C CYS A 214 1.25 -16.32 1.78
N PRO A 215 1.44 -16.79 3.01
CA PRO A 215 1.56 -18.23 3.30
C PRO A 215 0.26 -19.01 3.07
N THR A 216 -0.87 -18.32 3.07
CA THR A 216 -2.21 -18.88 2.85
C THR A 216 -3.04 -17.93 1.98
N ALA A 217 -4.14 -18.43 1.44
CA ALA A 217 -5.11 -17.59 0.75
C ALA A 217 -5.58 -16.44 1.67
N PRO A 218 -5.50 -15.18 1.21
CA PRO A 218 -5.91 -14.04 2.03
C PRO A 218 -7.40 -14.05 2.31
N ILE A 219 -7.80 -13.48 3.44
CA ILE A 219 -9.21 -13.29 3.78
C ILE A 219 -9.72 -12.03 3.10
N VAL A 220 -10.81 -12.16 2.35
CA VAL A 220 -11.39 -11.10 1.52
C VAL A 220 -12.79 -10.76 2.03
N PRO A 221 -13.09 -9.50 2.34
CA PRO A 221 -14.45 -9.08 2.66
C PRO A 221 -15.32 -9.12 1.39
N VAL A 222 -16.42 -9.85 1.46
CA VAL A 222 -17.44 -9.93 0.41
C VAL A 222 -18.67 -9.18 0.88
N SER A 223 -18.89 -8.01 0.26
CA SER A 223 -20.06 -7.18 0.54
C SER A 223 -21.23 -7.61 -0.34
N VAL A 224 -22.25 -8.17 0.27
CA VAL A 224 -23.49 -8.54 -0.44
C VAL A 224 -24.43 -7.34 -0.38
N ARG A 225 -24.86 -6.86 -1.56
CA ARG A 225 -25.76 -5.69 -1.70
C ARG A 225 -27.01 -6.09 -2.42
N SER A 226 -28.16 -5.73 -1.86
CA SER A 226 -29.45 -5.92 -2.49
C SER A 226 -30.12 -4.56 -2.69
N GLU A 227 -30.41 -4.21 -3.94
CA GLU A 227 -31.18 -3.00 -4.30
C GLU A 227 -32.66 -3.30 -4.37
N ASP A 228 -33.03 -4.51 -4.86
CA ASP A 228 -34.44 -4.91 -5.14
C ASP A 228 -34.82 -6.25 -4.48
N ALA A 229 -34.03 -6.76 -3.53
CA ALA A 229 -34.31 -8.07 -2.98
C ALA A 229 -35.52 -8.08 -2.03
N PRO A 230 -36.26 -9.19 -1.98
CA PRO A 230 -37.26 -9.40 -0.95
C PRO A 230 -36.61 -9.33 0.43
N LYS A 231 -37.37 -8.96 1.45
CA LYS A 231 -36.93 -8.76 2.84
C LYS A 231 -36.20 -9.94 3.44
N GLU A 232 -36.38 -11.14 2.92
CA GLU A 232 -35.67 -12.34 3.37
C GLU A 232 -35.19 -13.16 2.17
N PHE A 233 -33.91 -13.55 2.18
CA PHE A 233 -33.35 -14.49 1.22
C PHE A 233 -32.28 -15.35 1.89
N HIS A 234 -32.00 -16.50 1.29
CA HIS A 234 -30.91 -17.38 1.67
C HIS A 234 -29.78 -17.23 0.67
N LEU A 235 -28.60 -16.89 1.14
CA LEU A 235 -27.37 -16.94 0.37
C LEU A 235 -26.61 -18.22 0.73
N GLU A 236 -26.43 -19.09 -0.25
CA GLU A 236 -25.60 -20.29 -0.15
C GLU A 236 -24.30 -20.06 -0.89
N ILE A 237 -23.18 -20.28 -0.21
CA ILE A 237 -21.83 -20.10 -0.75
C ILE A 237 -21.14 -21.45 -0.68
N VAL A 238 -20.60 -21.89 -1.82
CA VAL A 238 -19.86 -23.14 -1.96
C VAL A 238 -18.49 -22.86 -2.53
N SER A 239 -17.43 -23.24 -1.81
CA SER A 239 -16.07 -23.22 -2.36
C SER A 239 -15.94 -24.25 -3.46
N LEU A 240 -15.16 -23.92 -4.52
CA LEU A 240 -14.83 -24.82 -5.61
C LEU A 240 -13.38 -25.32 -5.54
N GLU A 241 -12.64 -24.89 -4.55
CA GLU A 241 -11.26 -25.30 -4.30
C GLU A 241 -11.24 -26.33 -3.15
N GLY A 242 -10.82 -27.56 -3.42
CA GLY A 242 -10.71 -28.66 -2.45
C GLY A 242 -11.52 -29.90 -2.85
N ASP A 243 -11.39 -30.98 -2.09
CA ASP A 243 -12.09 -32.25 -2.32
C ASP A 243 -13.62 -32.14 -2.18
N ASP A 244 -14.35 -33.08 -2.79
CA ASP A 244 -15.79 -33.09 -3.03
C ASP A 244 -16.74 -32.93 -1.81
N ASP A 245 -16.21 -32.82 -0.59
CA ASP A 245 -16.98 -32.76 0.65
C ASP A 245 -17.31 -31.32 1.15
N HIS A 246 -17.47 -30.37 0.24
CA HIS A 246 -17.76 -28.98 0.63
C HIS A 246 -19.16 -28.82 1.20
N VAL A 247 -19.22 -28.57 2.48
CA VAL A 247 -20.46 -28.18 3.16
C VAL A 247 -20.82 -26.75 2.73
N PRO A 248 -22.00 -26.52 2.11
CA PRO A 248 -22.48 -25.18 1.83
C PRO A 248 -22.54 -24.37 3.13
N ILE A 249 -22.08 -23.11 3.07
CA ILE A 249 -22.20 -22.18 4.20
C ILE A 249 -23.51 -21.40 3.97
N PRO A 250 -24.60 -21.78 4.64
CA PRO A 250 -25.84 -21.03 4.50
C PRO A 250 -25.73 -19.71 5.26
N GLN A 251 -25.98 -18.60 4.58
CA GLN A 251 -26.09 -17.28 5.17
C GLN A 251 -27.52 -16.79 5.05
N TYR A 252 -28.08 -16.28 6.14
CA TYR A 252 -29.42 -15.72 6.20
C TYR A 252 -29.31 -14.21 6.34
N TYR A 253 -29.97 -13.49 5.44
CA TYR A 253 -30.03 -12.04 5.47
C TYR A 253 -31.48 -11.58 5.62
N ASP A 254 -31.71 -10.73 6.64
CA ASP A 254 -32.95 -10.01 6.83
C ASP A 254 -32.78 -8.57 6.32
N GLY A 255 -33.39 -8.26 5.17
CA GLY A 255 -33.33 -6.96 4.54
C GLY A 255 -34.01 -5.82 5.32
N SER A 256 -34.71 -6.13 6.42
CA SER A 256 -35.39 -5.11 7.25
C SER A 256 -34.40 -4.21 8.02
N THR A 257 -33.18 -4.69 8.28
CA THR A 257 -32.20 -4.00 9.13
C THR A 257 -31.04 -3.35 8.35
N SER A 258 -30.65 -3.90 7.22
CA SER A 258 -29.60 -3.33 6.37
C SER A 258 -29.67 -3.88 4.94
N PRO A 259 -29.57 -3.02 3.90
CA PRO A 259 -29.46 -3.47 2.51
C PRO A 259 -28.09 -4.07 2.18
N LYS A 260 -27.17 -4.12 3.13
CA LYS A 260 -25.80 -4.60 2.94
C LYS A 260 -25.36 -5.43 4.15
N PHE A 261 -24.76 -6.59 3.91
CA PHE A 261 -23.98 -7.32 4.91
C PHE A 261 -22.62 -7.74 4.32
N THR A 262 -21.66 -8.02 5.17
CA THR A 262 -20.31 -8.42 4.75
C THR A 262 -19.97 -9.76 5.39
N ILE A 263 -19.39 -10.65 4.59
CA ILE A 263 -18.82 -11.93 5.02
C ILE A 263 -17.35 -11.98 4.63
N ASP A 264 -16.54 -12.60 5.47
CA ASP A 264 -15.12 -12.79 5.20
C ASP A 264 -14.90 -14.21 4.64
N LEU A 265 -14.35 -14.31 3.43
CA LEU A 265 -14.05 -15.56 2.76
C LEU A 265 -12.57 -15.63 2.42
N PRO A 266 -11.93 -16.82 2.49
CA PRO A 266 -10.64 -17.02 1.85
C PRO A 266 -10.71 -16.67 0.36
N ALA A 267 -9.65 -16.09 -0.18
CA ALA A 267 -9.58 -15.85 -1.62
C ALA A 267 -9.61 -17.16 -2.40
N GLY A 268 -10.37 -17.20 -3.49
CA GLY A 268 -10.57 -18.42 -4.26
C GLY A 268 -11.82 -18.41 -5.12
N MET A 269 -12.12 -19.53 -5.73
CA MET A 269 -13.30 -19.69 -6.60
C MET A 269 -14.49 -20.22 -5.80
N TYR A 270 -15.62 -19.55 -5.93
CA TYR A 270 -16.84 -19.89 -5.22
C TYR A 270 -18.04 -19.93 -6.18
N ARG A 271 -19.07 -20.69 -5.77
CA ARG A 271 -20.40 -20.62 -6.35
C ARG A 271 -21.36 -20.00 -5.33
N PHE A 272 -21.93 -18.86 -5.68
CA PHE A 272 -22.94 -18.16 -4.90
C PHE A 272 -24.33 -18.49 -5.46
N ARG A 273 -25.24 -18.91 -4.60
CA ARG A 273 -26.63 -19.23 -4.92
C ARG A 273 -27.58 -18.45 -4.05
N VAL A 274 -28.50 -17.75 -4.67
CA VAL A 274 -29.50 -16.95 -3.96
C VAL A 274 -30.87 -17.62 -4.09
N ARG A 275 -31.53 -17.85 -2.96
CA ARG A 275 -32.87 -18.37 -2.86
C ARG A 275 -33.75 -17.41 -2.07
N ILE A 276 -34.91 -17.07 -2.56
CA ILE A 276 -35.93 -16.27 -1.86
C ILE A 276 -36.55 -17.15 -0.76
N ALA A 277 -36.74 -16.61 0.43
CA ALA A 277 -37.42 -17.32 1.52
C ALA A 277 -38.80 -17.79 1.10
N GLY A 278 -39.14 -19.03 1.44
CA GLY A 278 -40.39 -19.67 1.04
C GLY A 278 -40.45 -20.22 -0.39
N ARG A 279 -39.35 -20.11 -1.19
CA ARG A 279 -39.24 -20.74 -2.50
C ARG A 279 -38.22 -21.88 -2.48
N GLU A 280 -38.55 -23.02 -3.12
CA GLU A 280 -37.62 -24.17 -3.19
C GLU A 280 -36.47 -23.93 -4.18
N LYS A 281 -36.74 -23.19 -5.28
CA LYS A 281 -35.77 -22.98 -6.36
C LYS A 281 -34.88 -21.77 -6.10
N PHE A 282 -33.59 -21.89 -6.43
CA PHE A 282 -32.69 -20.76 -6.47
C PHE A 282 -33.12 -19.73 -7.54
N ARG A 283 -33.07 -18.45 -7.18
CA ARG A 283 -33.30 -17.33 -8.09
C ARG A 283 -32.13 -17.15 -9.04
N SER A 284 -30.91 -17.27 -8.51
CA SER A 284 -29.64 -17.10 -9.24
C SER A 284 -28.58 -18.06 -8.75
N SER A 285 -27.64 -18.36 -9.63
CA SER A 285 -26.41 -19.11 -9.31
C SER A 285 -25.28 -18.51 -10.14
N GLN A 286 -24.21 -18.04 -9.48
CA GLN A 286 -23.07 -17.39 -10.13
C GLN A 286 -21.77 -17.95 -9.62
N PHE A 287 -20.78 -18.06 -10.50
CA PHE A 287 -19.40 -18.31 -10.12
C PHE A 287 -18.71 -16.98 -9.84
N VAL A 288 -18.06 -16.88 -8.68
CA VAL A 288 -17.39 -15.68 -8.21
C VAL A 288 -15.96 -16.03 -7.83
N PHE A 289 -15.01 -15.34 -8.44
CA PHE A 289 -13.62 -15.39 -7.99
C PHE A 289 -13.43 -14.33 -6.91
N VAL A 290 -13.33 -14.80 -5.66
CA VAL A 290 -13.11 -13.94 -4.49
C VAL A 290 -11.63 -13.62 -4.41
N GLN A 291 -11.30 -12.36 -4.57
CA GLN A 291 -9.91 -11.87 -4.55
C GLN A 291 -9.83 -10.50 -3.87
N PRO A 292 -8.67 -10.18 -3.23
CA PRO A 292 -8.45 -8.87 -2.63
C PRO A 292 -8.62 -7.72 -3.64
N PRO A 293 -8.91 -6.48 -3.17
CA PRO A 293 -9.05 -6.11 -1.77
C PRO A 293 -10.44 -6.39 -1.18
N GLU A 294 -11.46 -6.38 -1.97
CA GLU A 294 -12.86 -6.68 -1.59
C GLU A 294 -13.68 -7.09 -2.81
N ILE A 295 -14.79 -7.80 -2.58
CA ILE A 295 -15.75 -8.13 -3.61
C ILE A 295 -17.11 -7.51 -3.24
N ILE A 296 -17.78 -6.92 -4.23
CA ILE A 296 -19.16 -6.48 -4.12
C ILE A 296 -20.02 -7.46 -4.94
N PHE A 297 -20.90 -8.17 -4.26
CA PHE A 297 -21.82 -9.12 -4.87
C PHE A 297 -23.24 -8.56 -4.88
N PRO A 298 -23.79 -8.17 -6.03
CA PRO A 298 -25.17 -7.70 -6.14
C PRO A 298 -26.15 -8.87 -6.16
N ILE A 299 -27.29 -8.71 -5.49
CA ILE A 299 -28.38 -9.67 -5.48
C ILE A 299 -29.64 -9.08 -6.12
#